data_98885e3e301962b9935c10875192e605
#
_entry.id   98885e3e301962b9935c10875192e605
#
_cell.length_a   1.000
_cell.length_b   1.000
_cell.length_c   1.000
_cell.angle_alpha   90.00
_cell.angle_beta   90.00
_cell.angle_gamma   90.00
#
_symmetry.space_group_name_H-M   'P 1'
#
loop_
_entity.id
_entity.type
_entity.pdbx_description
1 polymer ?
#
loop_
_entity_poly.entity_id
_entity_poly.type
_entity_poly.pdbx_seq_one_letter_code
_entity_poly.pdbx_strand_id
1 'polypeptide(L)'
;MQRILVFCIAFFSLCFSTIGWAQEQPSDNFKYAEQGVIYDQIKTRGKIIVGVKADYPPWGMYNADGSELIGLEIDLAKDLANRLGVDIELVAVTSQNRLQKVEDGSIDLVIATMGDTDSRREQSGLLLPNYYSSGVALLSKDDTVFTDWNQLKGREICLTRGAYFNPVLIERFLIKPVLYDGTRDTGLGLKSGQCIGWAYDNTSLEQTISDGTWDGFAFKLPTILSGPWALAVAKTERNAKLGAFTSSVVEDWLRTGFILDLQTKWGLPQSEFLIEQKEIYQRQSDDGSGFVCVRDDFGQYPAECQSQQIVNTKIAIDEKPTYVIYLENAFGLDFSPFFSNYVRAAVIKGIWVTFLLSMLSIVGSLFFSVIFIKLGAQKSGMLRFASQTLVAVFRSTPPLILLYIVFFGFGAVMYQRYGLSLSSVVAAVLVFSLYAGAGIGGVLMPSYVRLVRENEQTGVKGSSPLARVFETNIDAVVANCVNIVKATGLASAIAVPELITTSHSIIADWGNSSTMMNLLLIGYFIYVLIVVTILRGFVNLVVKHA
;
A
#
# COMPACT_ATOMS: atom_id res chain seq x y z
N MET A 1 8.23 -10.59 -35.19
CA MET A 1 9.04 -10.13 -34.05
C MET A 1 9.77 -8.82 -34.33
N GLN A 2 10.52 -8.66 -35.45
CA GLN A 2 11.22 -7.39 -35.76
C GLN A 2 10.32 -6.14 -35.86
N ARG A 3 9.10 -6.24 -36.41
CA ARG A 3 8.17 -5.10 -36.52
C ARG A 3 7.57 -4.63 -35.19
N ILE A 4 7.45 -5.51 -34.20
CA ILE A 4 6.94 -5.16 -32.86
C ILE A 4 8.06 -4.47 -32.05
N LEU A 5 9.29 -4.89 -32.20
CA LEU A 5 10.44 -4.28 -31.53
C LEU A 5 10.69 -2.85 -32.01
N VAL A 6 10.55 -2.60 -33.31
CA VAL A 6 10.69 -1.26 -33.90
C VAL A 6 9.55 -0.32 -33.46
N PHE A 7 8.33 -0.83 -33.30
CA PHE A 7 7.19 -0.03 -32.83
C PHE A 7 7.33 0.33 -31.33
N CYS A 8 7.87 -0.59 -30.52
CA CYS A 8 8.15 -0.31 -29.11
C CYS A 8 9.28 0.71 -28.93
N ILE A 9 10.33 0.66 -29.74
CA ILE A 9 11.43 1.63 -29.69
C ILE A 9 10.95 3.01 -30.16
N ALA A 10 10.11 3.09 -31.21
CA ALA A 10 9.54 4.34 -31.70
C ALA A 10 8.54 4.97 -30.72
N PHE A 11 7.74 4.16 -30.00
CA PHE A 11 6.83 4.66 -28.97
C PHE A 11 7.60 5.19 -27.75
N PHE A 12 8.71 4.55 -27.39
CA PHE A 12 9.59 5.00 -26.31
C PHE A 12 10.29 6.33 -26.65
N SER A 13 10.68 6.53 -27.90
CA SER A 13 11.32 7.79 -28.35
C SER A 13 10.35 8.98 -28.42
N LEU A 14 9.05 8.74 -28.64
CA LEU A 14 8.03 9.79 -28.70
C LEU A 14 7.57 10.29 -27.32
N CYS A 15 7.72 9.50 -26.27
CA CYS A 15 7.40 9.90 -24.89
C CYS A 15 8.47 10.76 -24.22
N PHE A 16 9.68 10.83 -24.78
CA PHE A 16 10.82 11.55 -24.17
C PHE A 16 11.11 12.93 -24.78
N SER A 17 10.35 13.40 -25.78
CA SER A 17 10.72 14.60 -26.57
C SER A 17 10.09 15.93 -26.11
N THR A 18 9.44 16.02 -24.95
CA THR A 18 8.82 17.27 -24.50
C THR A 18 9.02 17.60 -23.02
N ILE A 19 10.21 17.39 -22.48
CA ILE A 19 10.55 17.98 -21.16
C ILE A 19 11.69 18.97 -21.38
N GLY A 20 11.32 20.24 -21.50
CA GLY A 20 12.27 21.35 -21.48
C GLY A 20 12.83 21.52 -20.07
N TRP A 21 14.14 21.43 -19.95
CA TRP A 21 14.88 21.59 -18.70
C TRP A 21 15.03 23.07 -18.38
N ALA A 22 14.42 23.50 -17.29
CA ALA A 22 14.88 24.67 -16.56
C ALA A 22 15.61 24.13 -15.32
N GLN A 23 16.96 24.17 -15.35
CA GLN A 23 17.80 23.98 -14.17
C GLN A 23 17.79 25.28 -13.38
N GLU A 24 17.01 25.37 -12.31
CA GLU A 24 17.23 26.35 -11.27
C GLU A 24 18.11 25.74 -10.18
N GLN A 25 19.29 26.31 -10.00
CA GLN A 25 20.11 26.09 -8.81
C GLN A 25 19.40 26.71 -7.59
N PRO A 26 19.35 26.05 -6.43
CA PRO A 26 18.78 26.66 -5.23
C PRO A 26 19.72 27.77 -4.75
N SER A 27 19.24 29.00 -4.78
CA SER A 27 19.90 30.11 -4.11
C SER A 27 19.43 30.14 -2.66
N ASP A 28 20.36 30.10 -1.70
CA ASP A 28 20.15 30.01 -0.26
C ASP A 28 19.60 31.30 0.41
N ASN A 29 18.91 32.16 -0.33
CA ASN A 29 18.37 33.42 0.18
C ASN A 29 16.87 33.55 -0.12
N PHE A 30 16.02 32.71 0.47
CA PHE A 30 14.58 32.87 0.35
C PHE A 30 14.00 33.59 1.57
N LYS A 31 13.45 34.78 1.31
CA LYS A 31 12.55 35.44 2.25
C LYS A 31 11.24 34.62 2.28
N TYR A 32 10.90 34.14 3.48
CA TYR A 32 9.75 33.31 3.72
C TYR A 32 8.45 33.99 3.25
N ALA A 33 7.54 33.22 2.63
CA ALA A 33 6.16 33.58 2.29
C ALA A 33 5.87 34.41 1.03
N GLU A 34 6.83 34.85 0.25
CA GLU A 34 6.53 35.54 -1.02
C GLU A 34 6.31 34.60 -2.22
N GLN A 35 6.74 33.34 -2.10
CA GLN A 35 6.58 32.32 -3.13
C GLN A 35 5.62 31.24 -2.64
N GLY A 36 4.70 30.82 -3.47
CA GLY A 36 3.74 29.72 -3.19
C GLY A 36 2.54 29.84 -4.10
N VAL A 37 2.50 28.96 -5.09
CA VAL A 37 1.44 28.97 -6.09
C VAL A 37 0.16 28.37 -5.52
N ILE A 38 0.29 27.35 -4.65
CA ILE A 38 -0.86 26.56 -4.18
C ILE A 38 -1.79 27.36 -3.27
N TYR A 39 -1.26 28.21 -2.39
CA TYR A 39 -2.09 29.07 -1.53
C TYR A 39 -3.01 29.97 -2.36
N ASP A 40 -2.47 30.65 -3.36
CA ASP A 40 -3.24 31.55 -4.21
C ASP A 40 -4.22 30.79 -5.13
N GLN A 41 -3.86 29.58 -5.56
CA GLN A 41 -4.77 28.66 -6.27
C GLN A 41 -5.94 28.23 -5.38
N ILE A 42 -5.72 27.86 -4.12
CA ILE A 42 -6.76 27.52 -3.15
C ILE A 42 -7.72 28.69 -2.98
N LYS A 43 -7.18 29.90 -2.78
CA LYS A 43 -8.00 31.13 -2.63
C LYS A 43 -8.82 31.41 -3.88
N THR A 44 -8.23 31.25 -5.06
CA THR A 44 -8.94 31.47 -6.34
C THR A 44 -10.01 30.42 -6.59
N ARG A 45 -9.69 29.16 -6.29
CA ARG A 45 -10.62 28.02 -6.40
C ARG A 45 -11.74 28.06 -5.37
N GLY A 46 -11.53 28.78 -4.26
CA GLY A 46 -12.46 28.87 -3.13
C GLY A 46 -12.55 27.59 -2.30
N LYS A 47 -11.63 26.65 -2.48
CA LYS A 47 -11.69 25.32 -1.86
C LYS A 47 -10.28 24.76 -1.62
N ILE A 48 -10.05 24.15 -0.43
CA ILE A 48 -8.85 23.36 -0.12
C ILE A 48 -9.16 21.87 -0.17
N ILE A 49 -8.23 21.07 -0.74
CA ILE A 49 -8.33 19.60 -0.83
C ILE A 49 -7.40 19.00 0.23
N VAL A 50 -7.96 18.33 1.24
CA VAL A 50 -7.20 17.79 2.36
C VAL A 50 -7.26 16.28 2.37
N GLY A 51 -6.08 15.65 2.36
CA GLY A 51 -5.92 14.20 2.53
C GLY A 51 -6.02 13.80 4.00
N VAL A 52 -6.97 12.96 4.35
CA VAL A 52 -7.23 12.48 5.71
C VAL A 52 -7.33 10.97 5.77
N LYS A 53 -7.07 10.37 6.94
CA LYS A 53 -7.29 8.92 7.14
C LYS A 53 -8.79 8.60 7.13
N ALA A 54 -9.11 7.41 6.64
CA ALA A 54 -10.48 6.87 6.64
C ALA A 54 -10.56 5.52 7.36
N ASP A 55 -9.42 5.01 7.83
CA ASP A 55 -9.26 3.69 8.46
C ASP A 55 -8.56 3.76 9.83
N TYR A 56 -8.61 4.93 10.48
CA TYR A 56 -7.92 5.18 11.74
C TYR A 56 -8.85 5.82 12.77
N PRO A 57 -9.82 5.07 13.34
CA PRO A 57 -10.72 5.59 14.36
C PRO A 57 -9.97 5.98 15.65
N PRO A 58 -10.35 7.05 16.34
CA PRO A 58 -11.33 8.07 15.94
C PRO A 58 -10.69 9.30 15.28
N TRP A 59 -9.42 9.20 14.78
CA TRP A 59 -8.76 10.32 14.08
C TRP A 59 -9.38 10.59 12.72
N GLY A 60 -9.65 9.51 11.94
CA GLY A 60 -10.31 9.59 10.65
C GLY A 60 -10.99 8.27 10.29
N MET A 61 -12.30 8.32 10.05
CA MET A 61 -13.12 7.16 9.69
C MET A 61 -14.38 7.61 8.94
N TYR A 62 -15.04 6.67 8.31
CA TYR A 62 -16.41 6.91 7.84
C TYR A 62 -17.39 6.81 9.01
N ASN A 63 -18.46 7.62 8.98
CA ASN A 63 -19.59 7.49 9.88
C ASN A 63 -20.33 6.15 9.68
N ALA A 64 -21.30 5.84 10.53
CA ALA A 64 -21.95 4.53 10.56
C ALA A 64 -22.67 4.14 9.23
N ASP A 65 -23.13 5.12 8.46
CA ASP A 65 -23.77 4.90 7.15
C ASP A 65 -22.80 4.96 5.97
N GLY A 66 -21.52 5.26 6.23
CA GLY A 66 -20.48 5.33 5.20
C GLY A 66 -20.53 6.58 4.30
N SER A 67 -21.36 7.56 4.63
CA SER A 67 -21.62 8.73 3.76
C SER A 67 -20.64 9.89 3.99
N GLU A 68 -20.06 10.01 5.20
CA GLU A 68 -19.22 11.15 5.58
C GLU A 68 -17.97 10.70 6.33
N LEU A 69 -16.86 11.40 6.06
CA LEU A 69 -15.65 11.28 6.86
C LEU A 69 -15.78 12.11 8.13
N ILE A 70 -15.52 11.47 9.26
CA ILE A 70 -15.57 12.05 10.61
C ILE A 70 -14.32 11.70 11.40
N GLY A 71 -13.99 12.46 12.43
CA GLY A 71 -12.87 12.18 13.30
C GLY A 71 -12.14 13.44 13.76
N LEU A 72 -11.18 13.26 14.66
CA LEU A 72 -10.40 14.36 15.22
C LEU A 72 -9.66 15.13 14.13
N GLU A 73 -8.98 14.44 13.21
CA GLU A 73 -8.23 15.07 12.12
C GLU A 73 -9.15 15.71 11.07
N ILE A 74 -10.36 15.21 10.93
CA ILE A 74 -11.39 15.83 10.07
C ILE A 74 -11.86 17.16 10.69
N ASP A 75 -12.00 17.24 12.01
CA ASP A 75 -12.32 18.47 12.71
C ASP A 75 -11.18 19.49 12.59
N LEU A 76 -9.91 19.05 12.69
CA LEU A 76 -8.74 19.89 12.42
C LEU A 76 -8.74 20.45 11.00
N ALA A 77 -9.03 19.59 10.02
CA ALA A 77 -9.09 19.99 8.61
C ALA A 77 -10.21 21.01 8.35
N LYS A 78 -11.37 20.81 8.96
CA LYS A 78 -12.51 21.75 8.87
C LYS A 78 -12.17 23.10 9.52
N ASP A 79 -11.53 23.11 10.70
CA ASP A 79 -11.10 24.35 11.36
C ASP A 79 -10.06 25.12 10.52
N LEU A 80 -9.07 24.42 9.95
CA LEU A 80 -8.08 25.02 9.07
C LEU A 80 -8.72 25.66 7.83
N ALA A 81 -9.64 24.98 7.16
CA ALA A 81 -10.36 25.50 6.01
C ALA A 81 -11.20 26.74 6.36
N ASN A 82 -11.88 26.72 7.51
CA ASN A 82 -12.65 27.86 8.04
C ASN A 82 -11.75 29.08 8.28
N ARG A 83 -10.57 28.88 8.90
CA ARG A 83 -9.58 29.96 9.12
C ARG A 83 -9.01 30.47 7.80
N LEU A 84 -8.84 29.60 6.82
CA LEU A 84 -8.43 29.99 5.46
C LEU A 84 -9.55 30.71 4.71
N GLY A 85 -10.81 30.61 5.15
CA GLY A 85 -11.97 31.23 4.52
C GLY A 85 -12.31 30.61 3.15
N VAL A 86 -12.26 29.28 3.05
CA VAL A 86 -12.58 28.50 1.85
C VAL A 86 -13.35 27.23 2.22
N ASP A 87 -14.02 26.64 1.23
CA ASP A 87 -14.64 25.32 1.37
C ASP A 87 -13.59 24.21 1.51
N ILE A 88 -14.01 23.06 2.02
CA ILE A 88 -13.15 21.90 2.16
C ILE A 88 -13.62 20.73 1.31
N GLU A 89 -12.67 20.06 0.66
CA GLU A 89 -12.85 18.74 0.08
C GLU A 89 -11.95 17.73 0.79
N LEU A 90 -12.55 16.68 1.35
CA LEU A 90 -11.82 15.63 2.06
C LEU A 90 -11.55 14.46 1.12
N VAL A 91 -10.30 14.05 1.03
CA VAL A 91 -9.86 12.90 0.22
C VAL A 91 -9.30 11.83 1.13
N ALA A 92 -9.88 10.63 1.10
CA ALA A 92 -9.35 9.50 1.85
C ALA A 92 -7.96 9.11 1.33
N VAL A 93 -7.00 9.02 2.26
CA VAL A 93 -5.62 8.59 1.97
C VAL A 93 -5.21 7.44 2.88
N THR A 94 -4.23 6.67 2.43
CA THR A 94 -3.55 5.64 3.22
C THR A 94 -2.19 6.12 3.69
N SER A 95 -1.61 5.45 4.67
CA SER A 95 -0.22 5.73 5.08
C SER A 95 0.78 5.61 3.93
N GLN A 96 0.46 4.78 2.94
CA GLN A 96 1.28 4.52 1.77
C GLN A 96 1.23 5.64 0.72
N ASN A 97 0.03 6.22 0.43
CA ASN A 97 -0.15 7.11 -0.73
C ASN A 97 -0.25 8.61 -0.39
N ARG A 98 -0.38 8.96 0.90
CA ARG A 98 -0.62 10.36 1.32
C ARG A 98 0.48 11.33 0.87
N LEU A 99 1.76 10.94 0.96
CA LEU A 99 2.88 11.79 0.54
C LEU A 99 2.94 11.94 -0.98
N GLN A 100 2.72 10.84 -1.72
CA GLN A 100 2.66 10.91 -3.19
C GLN A 100 1.56 11.87 -3.65
N LYS A 101 0.36 11.77 -3.06
CA LYS A 101 -0.79 12.60 -3.46
C LYS A 101 -0.58 14.10 -3.20
N VAL A 102 0.15 14.47 -2.16
CA VAL A 102 0.45 15.89 -1.91
C VAL A 102 1.56 16.39 -2.83
N GLU A 103 2.54 15.55 -3.14
CA GLU A 103 3.62 15.93 -4.07
C GLU A 103 3.16 16.02 -5.53
N ASP A 104 2.20 15.19 -5.95
CA ASP A 104 1.64 15.23 -7.32
C ASP A 104 0.49 16.26 -7.47
N GLY A 105 0.13 16.97 -6.40
CA GLY A 105 -0.91 18.00 -6.41
C GLY A 105 -2.34 17.46 -6.45
N SER A 106 -2.55 16.16 -6.22
CA SER A 106 -3.90 15.56 -6.10
C SER A 106 -4.63 16.04 -4.85
N ILE A 107 -3.87 16.45 -3.82
CA ILE A 107 -4.32 17.08 -2.58
C ILE A 107 -3.38 18.24 -2.23
N ASP A 108 -3.88 19.26 -1.55
CA ASP A 108 -3.10 20.44 -1.17
C ASP A 108 -2.38 20.26 0.18
N LEU A 109 -2.98 19.49 1.08
CA LEU A 109 -2.52 19.32 2.47
C LEU A 109 -2.81 17.88 2.95
N VAL A 110 -1.94 17.35 3.79
CA VAL A 110 -2.15 16.08 4.52
C VAL A 110 -2.34 16.34 6.00
N ILE A 111 -3.45 15.85 6.55
CA ILE A 111 -3.69 15.70 7.99
C ILE A 111 -4.10 14.26 8.22
N ALA A 112 -3.11 13.37 8.45
CA ALA A 112 -3.36 11.94 8.34
C ALA A 112 -2.38 11.10 9.16
N THR A 113 -2.30 11.31 10.48
CA THR A 113 -1.50 10.54 11.46
C THR A 113 -0.06 10.29 11.00
N MET A 114 0.60 11.35 10.52
CA MET A 114 1.88 11.17 9.84
C MET A 114 3.07 11.39 10.77
N GLY A 115 3.76 10.32 11.16
CA GLY A 115 5.00 10.41 11.92
C GLY A 115 6.06 11.25 11.22
N ASP A 116 6.65 12.17 11.96
CA ASP A 116 7.70 13.06 11.52
C ASP A 116 9.05 12.34 11.63
N THR A 117 9.70 12.10 10.50
CA THR A 117 10.97 11.39 10.44
C THR A 117 11.97 12.14 9.56
N ASP A 118 13.26 11.93 9.81
CA ASP A 118 14.34 12.55 9.03
C ASP A 118 14.17 12.29 7.53
N SER A 119 13.88 11.04 7.15
CA SER A 119 13.74 10.67 5.73
C SER A 119 12.55 11.37 5.07
N ARG A 120 11.42 11.53 5.77
CA ARG A 120 10.24 12.23 5.24
C ARG A 120 10.46 13.73 5.13
N ARG A 121 11.20 14.33 6.06
CA ARG A 121 11.57 15.75 5.99
C ARG A 121 12.45 16.08 4.78
N GLU A 122 13.29 15.14 4.35
CA GLU A 122 14.12 15.28 3.16
C GLU A 122 13.29 15.17 1.86
N GLN A 123 12.19 14.42 1.87
CA GLN A 123 11.43 14.03 0.69
C GLN A 123 10.17 14.87 0.49
N SER A 124 9.59 15.41 1.54
CA SER A 124 8.30 16.11 1.52
C SER A 124 8.27 17.34 2.43
N GLY A 125 7.26 18.17 2.24
CA GLY A 125 7.05 19.40 3.01
C GLY A 125 6.40 19.15 4.37
N LEU A 126 7.02 18.36 5.26
CA LEU A 126 6.56 18.22 6.64
C LEU A 126 6.68 19.55 7.37
N LEU A 127 5.61 19.92 8.07
CA LEU A 127 5.47 21.20 8.74
C LEU A 127 5.73 21.07 10.24
N LEU A 128 6.30 22.12 10.81
CA LEU A 128 6.34 22.38 12.24
C LEU A 128 5.30 23.46 12.56
N PRO A 129 4.78 23.46 13.80
CA PRO A 129 5.02 22.48 14.86
C PRO A 129 4.30 21.15 14.62
N ASN A 130 4.73 20.12 15.35
CA ASN A 130 4.05 18.85 15.37
C ASN A 130 2.74 18.97 16.15
N TYR A 131 1.65 18.37 15.61
CA TYR A 131 0.31 18.53 16.21
C TYR A 131 -0.07 17.39 17.17
N TYR A 132 0.66 16.27 17.17
CA TYR A 132 0.39 15.10 18.00
C TYR A 132 1.65 14.24 18.18
N SER A 133 1.55 13.16 18.97
CA SER A 133 2.61 12.16 19.13
C SER A 133 2.01 10.78 19.40
N SER A 134 2.66 9.74 18.90
CA SER A 134 2.31 8.33 19.13
C SER A 134 3.59 7.48 19.16
N GLY A 135 3.51 6.30 19.77
CA GLY A 135 4.58 5.30 19.73
C GLY A 135 4.09 3.98 19.16
N VAL A 136 4.98 3.00 19.07
CA VAL A 136 4.66 1.66 18.57
C VAL A 136 4.37 0.72 19.71
N ALA A 137 3.20 0.10 19.71
CA ALA A 137 2.81 -0.98 20.60
C ALA A 137 2.64 -2.29 19.84
N LEU A 138 2.71 -3.41 20.56
CA LEU A 138 2.46 -4.76 20.03
C LEU A 138 1.17 -5.32 20.64
N LEU A 139 0.15 -5.51 19.82
CA LEU A 139 -1.06 -6.23 20.17
C LEU A 139 -0.89 -7.70 19.81
N SER A 140 -1.11 -8.61 20.75
CA SER A 140 -0.98 -10.05 20.55
C SER A 140 -2.02 -10.80 21.38
N LYS A 141 -2.20 -12.10 21.14
CA LYS A 141 -3.08 -12.93 21.98
C LYS A 141 -2.63 -12.95 23.43
N ASP A 142 -3.57 -13.08 24.36
CA ASP A 142 -3.32 -13.07 25.80
C ASP A 142 -2.42 -14.22 26.26
N ASP A 143 -2.49 -15.36 25.61
CA ASP A 143 -1.66 -16.54 25.88
C ASP A 143 -0.20 -16.40 25.38
N THR A 144 0.09 -15.37 24.58
CA THR A 144 1.43 -15.11 24.06
C THR A 144 2.27 -14.39 25.10
N VAL A 145 3.45 -14.90 25.42
CA VAL A 145 4.34 -14.30 26.42
C VAL A 145 5.55 -13.69 25.72
N PHE A 146 5.62 -12.35 25.74
CA PHE A 146 6.79 -11.57 25.34
C PHE A 146 7.17 -10.63 26.49
N THR A 147 8.47 -10.44 26.72
CA THR A 147 9.03 -9.53 27.70
C THR A 147 9.95 -8.48 27.07
N ASP A 148 10.37 -8.68 25.84
CA ASP A 148 11.27 -7.80 25.10
C ASP A 148 11.03 -7.88 23.59
N TRP A 149 11.20 -6.75 22.89
CA TRP A 149 11.04 -6.64 21.44
C TRP A 149 11.99 -7.54 20.64
N ASN A 150 13.19 -7.85 21.16
CA ASN A 150 14.16 -8.72 20.48
C ASN A 150 13.65 -10.18 20.37
N GLN A 151 12.68 -10.60 21.18
CA GLN A 151 12.06 -11.93 21.08
C GLN A 151 11.20 -12.09 19.82
N LEU A 152 10.91 -11.00 19.13
CA LEU A 152 10.17 -11.01 17.86
C LEU A 152 11.05 -11.39 16.65
N LYS A 153 12.36 -11.56 16.84
CA LYS A 153 13.30 -11.95 15.78
C LYS A 153 12.80 -13.20 15.04
N GLY A 154 12.65 -13.06 13.71
CA GLY A 154 12.20 -14.13 12.83
C GLY A 154 10.72 -14.49 12.95
N ARG A 155 9.95 -13.78 13.79
CA ARG A 155 8.51 -13.98 13.94
C ARG A 155 7.73 -13.16 12.90
N GLU A 156 6.60 -13.70 12.47
CA GLU A 156 5.67 -13.01 11.56
C GLU A 156 4.85 -11.99 12.34
N ILE A 157 5.05 -10.71 12.01
CA ILE A 157 4.37 -9.57 12.63
C ILE A 157 3.56 -8.85 11.56
N CYS A 158 2.28 -8.65 11.82
CA CYS A 158 1.40 -7.86 10.98
C CYS A 158 1.72 -6.37 11.10
N LEU A 159 1.91 -5.72 9.96
CA LEU A 159 2.23 -4.31 9.86
C LEU A 159 1.34 -3.64 8.82
N THR A 160 1.01 -2.38 9.06
CA THR A 160 0.36 -1.53 8.05
C THR A 160 1.42 -0.87 7.18
N ARG A 161 1.30 -1.01 5.87
CA ARG A 161 2.26 -0.47 4.89
C ARG A 161 2.34 1.06 5.00
N GLY A 162 3.56 1.60 4.92
CA GLY A 162 3.81 3.04 5.02
C GLY A 162 3.79 3.59 6.44
N ALA A 163 3.76 2.75 7.47
CA ALA A 163 4.00 3.18 8.84
C ALA A 163 5.51 3.47 9.04
N TYR A 164 5.83 4.60 9.66
CA TYR A 164 7.20 5.13 9.75
C TYR A 164 8.18 4.21 10.50
N PHE A 165 7.68 3.37 11.35
CA PHE A 165 8.46 2.48 12.19
C PHE A 165 8.75 1.12 11.52
N ASN A 166 8.12 0.78 10.40
CA ASN A 166 8.31 -0.51 9.76
C ASN A 166 9.77 -0.82 9.45
N PRO A 167 10.55 0.08 8.83
CA PRO A 167 11.96 -0.17 8.56
C PRO A 167 12.75 -0.47 9.83
N VAL A 168 12.50 0.26 10.92
CA VAL A 168 13.18 0.07 12.21
C VAL A 168 12.82 -1.29 12.81
N LEU A 169 11.55 -1.69 12.78
CA LEU A 169 11.12 -3.00 13.30
C LEU A 169 11.77 -4.15 12.51
N ILE A 170 11.86 -4.01 11.20
CA ILE A 170 12.42 -5.02 10.33
C ILE A 170 13.95 -5.13 10.51
N GLU A 171 14.68 -4.01 10.53
CA GLU A 171 16.14 -4.00 10.56
C GLU A 171 16.70 -4.20 11.97
N ARG A 172 16.12 -3.53 12.97
CA ARG A 172 16.61 -3.60 14.35
C ARG A 172 16.16 -4.86 15.07
N PHE A 173 14.87 -5.22 14.95
CA PHE A 173 14.30 -6.39 15.65
C PHE A 173 14.23 -7.63 14.78
N LEU A 174 14.61 -7.54 13.50
CA LEU A 174 14.69 -8.65 12.55
C LEU A 174 13.40 -9.46 12.46
N ILE A 175 12.25 -8.79 12.53
CA ILE A 175 10.93 -9.40 12.36
C ILE A 175 10.71 -9.85 10.92
N LYS A 176 9.77 -10.78 10.70
CA LYS A 176 9.26 -11.09 9.37
C LYS A 176 7.97 -10.30 9.14
N PRO A 177 7.98 -9.27 8.30
CA PRO A 177 6.81 -8.43 8.09
C PRO A 177 5.74 -9.14 7.27
N VAL A 178 4.47 -9.05 7.73
CA VAL A 178 3.26 -9.36 6.96
C VAL A 178 2.54 -8.03 6.73
N LEU A 179 2.66 -7.48 5.52
CA LEU A 179 2.30 -6.10 5.20
C LEU A 179 0.94 -5.99 4.53
N TYR A 180 0.01 -5.28 5.15
CA TYR A 180 -1.32 -4.96 4.63
C TYR A 180 -1.44 -3.47 4.27
N ASP A 181 -2.39 -3.12 3.39
CA ASP A 181 -2.57 -1.74 2.92
C ASP A 181 -3.25 -0.84 3.96
N GLY A 182 -4.14 -1.40 4.77
CA GLY A 182 -4.89 -0.67 5.80
C GLY A 182 -4.89 -1.35 7.16
N THR A 183 -5.22 -0.60 8.21
CA THR A 183 -5.27 -1.08 9.59
C THR A 183 -6.32 -2.17 9.79
N ARG A 184 -7.48 -2.05 9.12
CA ARG A 184 -8.54 -3.07 9.17
C ARG A 184 -8.04 -4.44 8.71
N ASP A 185 -7.38 -4.50 7.55
CA ASP A 185 -6.89 -5.75 6.99
C ASP A 185 -5.72 -6.30 7.82
N THR A 186 -4.90 -5.42 8.40
CA THR A 186 -3.84 -5.80 9.35
C THR A 186 -4.43 -6.50 10.58
N GLY A 187 -5.49 -5.93 11.16
CA GLY A 187 -6.19 -6.54 12.29
C GLY A 187 -6.85 -7.89 11.93
N LEU A 188 -7.47 -7.99 10.74
CA LEU A 188 -8.00 -9.26 10.24
C LEU A 188 -6.90 -10.31 10.07
N GLY A 189 -5.70 -9.90 9.62
CA GLY A 189 -4.52 -10.75 9.54
C GLY A 189 -4.14 -11.36 10.89
N LEU A 190 -4.11 -10.54 11.96
CA LEU A 190 -3.87 -11.05 13.32
C LEU A 190 -4.97 -12.01 13.79
N LYS A 191 -6.24 -11.64 13.63
CA LYS A 191 -7.38 -12.49 14.02
C LYS A 191 -7.43 -13.82 13.26
N SER A 192 -6.93 -13.88 12.04
CA SER A 192 -6.84 -15.10 11.21
C SER A 192 -5.53 -15.87 11.38
N GLY A 193 -4.66 -15.46 12.33
CA GLY A 193 -3.43 -16.16 12.65
C GLY A 193 -2.34 -16.11 11.59
N GLN A 194 -2.36 -15.07 10.72
CA GLN A 194 -1.31 -14.85 9.73
C GLN A 194 -0.03 -14.31 10.36
N CYS A 195 -0.11 -13.80 11.57
CA CYS A 195 0.98 -13.27 12.37
C CYS A 195 0.71 -13.52 13.86
N ILE A 196 1.75 -13.45 14.66
CA ILE A 196 1.66 -13.66 16.11
C ILE A 196 1.38 -12.36 16.88
N GLY A 197 1.53 -11.21 16.23
CA GLY A 197 1.28 -9.90 16.79
C GLY A 197 1.08 -8.84 15.70
N TRP A 198 0.42 -7.77 16.06
CA TRP A 198 0.20 -6.59 15.24
C TRP A 198 0.95 -5.42 15.89
N ALA A 199 1.99 -4.92 15.23
CA ALA A 199 2.72 -3.73 15.68
C ALA A 199 2.19 -2.51 14.94
N TYR A 200 1.69 -1.53 15.69
CA TYR A 200 1.14 -0.29 15.16
C TYR A 200 1.15 0.83 16.20
N ASP A 201 0.70 2.03 15.80
CA ASP A 201 0.57 3.17 16.70
C ASP A 201 -0.26 2.79 17.94
N ASN A 202 0.29 3.02 19.13
CA ASN A 202 -0.38 2.68 20.39
C ASN A 202 -1.75 3.32 20.51
N THR A 203 -1.89 4.56 20.08
CA THR A 203 -3.15 5.31 20.10
C THR A 203 -4.27 4.63 19.29
N SER A 204 -3.93 4.07 18.11
CA SER A 204 -4.87 3.32 17.29
C SER A 204 -5.23 1.97 17.91
N LEU A 205 -4.22 1.27 18.43
CA LEU A 205 -4.43 -0.04 19.03
C LEU A 205 -5.22 0.04 20.34
N GLU A 206 -4.97 1.06 21.18
CA GLU A 206 -5.74 1.32 22.41
C GLU A 206 -7.22 1.52 22.10
N GLN A 207 -7.53 2.32 21.08
CA GLN A 207 -8.90 2.52 20.63
C GLN A 207 -9.50 1.24 20.05
N THR A 208 -8.71 0.47 19.29
CA THR A 208 -9.17 -0.78 18.67
C THR A 208 -9.61 -1.81 19.73
N ILE A 209 -8.86 -1.95 20.82
CA ILE A 209 -9.24 -2.92 21.88
C ILE A 209 -10.39 -2.43 22.77
N SER A 210 -10.66 -1.12 22.80
CA SER A 210 -11.70 -0.55 23.66
C SER A 210 -13.13 -0.87 23.19
N ASP A 211 -13.31 -1.33 21.94
CA ASP A 211 -14.63 -1.65 21.38
C ASP A 211 -15.19 -3.03 21.77
N GLY A 212 -14.43 -3.81 22.56
CA GLY A 212 -14.80 -5.15 23.03
C GLY A 212 -14.79 -6.25 21.97
N THR A 213 -14.41 -5.95 20.73
CA THR A 213 -14.30 -6.95 19.64
C THR A 213 -12.96 -7.69 19.64
N TRP A 214 -12.05 -7.30 20.55
CA TRP A 214 -10.69 -7.82 20.68
C TRP A 214 -10.45 -8.57 22.00
N ASP A 215 -11.50 -9.19 22.55
CA ASP A 215 -11.37 -10.05 23.70
C ASP A 215 -10.35 -11.17 23.45
N GLY A 216 -9.46 -11.42 24.43
CA GLY A 216 -8.37 -12.38 24.31
C GLY A 216 -7.10 -11.82 23.61
N PHE A 217 -7.02 -10.50 23.42
CA PHE A 217 -5.82 -9.80 22.94
C PHE A 217 -5.41 -8.70 23.92
N ALA A 218 -4.09 -8.50 24.08
CA ALA A 218 -3.54 -7.48 24.96
C ALA A 218 -2.22 -6.93 24.44
N PHE A 219 -1.82 -5.77 24.97
CA PHE A 219 -0.48 -5.25 24.80
C PHE A 219 0.53 -6.11 25.54
N LYS A 220 1.59 -6.51 24.88
CA LYS A 220 2.58 -7.45 25.42
C LYS A 220 3.93 -6.82 25.73
N LEU A 221 4.22 -5.68 25.14
CA LEU A 221 5.51 -5.02 25.25
C LEU A 221 5.34 -3.52 25.53
N PRO A 222 6.32 -2.87 26.16
CA PRO A 222 6.31 -1.42 26.33
C PRO A 222 6.32 -0.73 24.97
N THR A 223 5.64 0.41 24.89
CA THR A 223 5.63 1.27 23.71
C THR A 223 7.06 1.77 23.42
N ILE A 224 7.43 1.71 22.15
CA ILE A 224 8.75 2.15 21.66
C ILE A 224 8.59 3.12 20.51
N LEU A 225 9.69 3.74 20.08
CA LEU A 225 9.75 4.62 18.90
C LEU A 225 8.69 5.72 18.94
N SER A 226 8.45 6.30 20.13
CA SER A 226 7.58 7.46 20.25
C SER A 226 8.08 8.58 19.36
N GLY A 227 7.19 9.10 18.54
CA GLY A 227 7.52 10.12 17.54
C GLY A 227 6.34 11.07 17.32
N PRO A 228 6.66 12.35 17.06
CA PRO A 228 5.64 13.37 16.80
C PRO A 228 5.01 13.16 15.42
N TRP A 229 3.78 13.68 15.26
CA TRP A 229 3.08 13.72 13.98
C TRP A 229 3.09 15.14 13.41
N ALA A 230 3.26 15.21 12.09
CA ALA A 230 3.29 16.46 11.34
C ALA A 230 2.20 16.52 10.27
N LEU A 231 1.75 17.73 9.97
CA LEU A 231 1.04 18.00 8.73
C LEU A 231 2.04 18.05 7.58
N ALA A 232 1.58 17.82 6.35
CA ALA A 232 2.44 17.97 5.17
C ALA A 232 1.76 18.68 4.02
N VAL A 233 2.55 19.49 3.34
CA VAL A 233 2.27 20.11 2.04
C VAL A 233 3.27 19.59 1.02
N ALA A 234 3.12 19.94 -0.26
CA ALA A 234 4.17 19.68 -1.25
C ALA A 234 5.49 20.32 -0.79
N LYS A 235 6.61 19.68 -1.09
CA LYS A 235 7.94 20.11 -0.63
C LYS A 235 8.23 21.58 -0.96
N THR A 236 7.81 22.04 -2.13
CA THR A 236 7.93 23.43 -2.57
C THR A 236 7.13 24.42 -1.74
N GLU A 237 6.04 23.98 -1.11
CA GLU A 237 5.14 24.82 -0.30
C GLU A 237 5.53 24.86 1.18
N ARG A 238 6.49 24.06 1.62
CA ARG A 238 6.92 23.98 3.03
C ARG A 238 7.32 25.35 3.59
N ASN A 239 8.10 26.12 2.83
CA ASN A 239 8.57 27.44 3.19
C ASN A 239 7.83 28.56 2.43
N ALA A 240 6.65 28.27 1.89
CA ALA A 240 5.80 29.19 1.16
C ALA A 240 4.55 29.59 1.97
N LYS A 241 3.66 30.38 1.37
CA LYS A 241 2.45 30.92 2.04
C LYS A 241 1.59 29.82 2.67
N LEU A 242 1.38 28.67 1.98
CA LEU A 242 0.55 27.60 2.50
C LEU A 242 1.17 26.96 3.74
N GLY A 243 2.47 26.66 3.70
CA GLY A 243 3.18 26.11 4.85
C GLY A 243 3.21 27.07 6.03
N ALA A 244 3.43 28.37 5.77
CA ALA A 244 3.41 29.40 6.83
C ALA A 244 2.04 29.52 7.50
N PHE A 245 0.98 29.61 6.69
CA PHE A 245 -0.40 29.66 7.20
C PHE A 245 -0.74 28.41 8.01
N THR A 246 -0.47 27.23 7.47
CA THR A 246 -0.76 25.97 8.16
C THR A 246 -0.01 25.86 9.48
N SER A 247 1.28 26.23 9.50
CA SER A 247 2.08 26.26 10.73
C SER A 247 1.49 27.17 11.79
N SER A 248 1.07 28.40 11.41
CA SER A 248 0.46 29.36 12.36
C SER A 248 -0.87 28.85 12.94
N VAL A 249 -1.63 28.08 12.16
CA VAL A 249 -2.87 27.43 12.65
C VAL A 249 -2.53 26.36 13.68
N VAL A 250 -1.50 25.53 13.44
CA VAL A 250 -1.07 24.51 14.41
C VAL A 250 -0.51 25.15 15.68
N GLU A 251 0.26 26.24 15.57
CA GLU A 251 0.69 27.02 16.75
C GLU A 251 -0.49 27.43 17.63
N ASP A 252 -1.55 27.96 17.00
CA ASP A 252 -2.74 28.38 17.72
C ASP A 252 -3.50 27.19 18.34
N TRP A 253 -3.61 26.07 17.65
CA TRP A 253 -4.20 24.85 18.20
C TRP A 253 -3.47 24.36 19.45
N LEU A 254 -2.13 24.38 19.43
CA LEU A 254 -1.31 23.99 20.59
C LEU A 254 -1.47 25.01 21.73
N ARG A 255 -1.36 26.30 21.43
CA ARG A 255 -1.43 27.38 22.40
C ARG A 255 -2.77 27.44 23.13
N THR A 256 -3.86 27.32 22.41
CA THR A 256 -5.22 27.35 22.97
C THR A 256 -5.61 26.05 23.67
N GLY A 257 -4.99 24.93 23.27
CA GLY A 257 -5.38 23.57 23.69
C GLY A 257 -6.55 23.02 22.86
N PHE A 258 -6.81 23.56 21.69
CA PHE A 258 -7.90 23.13 20.81
C PHE A 258 -7.88 21.62 20.52
N ILE A 259 -6.69 21.01 20.36
CA ILE A 259 -6.57 19.57 20.13
C ILE A 259 -6.93 18.77 21.39
N LEU A 260 -6.64 19.26 22.59
CA LEU A 260 -7.08 18.65 23.86
C LEU A 260 -8.61 18.65 23.99
N ASP A 261 -9.26 19.74 23.56
CA ASP A 261 -10.73 19.81 23.53
C ASP A 261 -11.31 18.79 22.53
N LEU A 262 -10.67 18.63 21.37
CA LEU A 262 -11.06 17.60 20.40
C LEU A 262 -10.83 16.18 20.94
N GLN A 263 -9.75 15.90 21.68
CA GLN A 263 -9.59 14.61 22.35
C GLN A 263 -10.77 14.29 23.28
N THR A 264 -11.17 15.27 24.09
CA THR A 264 -12.35 15.14 24.97
C THR A 264 -13.62 14.86 24.17
N LYS A 265 -13.84 15.61 23.07
CA LYS A 265 -14.98 15.40 22.16
C LYS A 265 -15.03 13.98 21.60
N TRP A 266 -13.88 13.42 21.24
CA TRP A 266 -13.76 12.09 20.61
C TRP A 266 -13.52 10.96 21.60
N GLY A 267 -13.60 11.21 22.92
CA GLY A 267 -13.44 10.20 23.97
C GLY A 267 -12.02 9.61 24.06
N LEU A 268 -11.02 10.39 23.60
CA LEU A 268 -9.61 10.01 23.70
C LEU A 268 -9.02 10.41 25.06
N PRO A 269 -8.08 9.65 25.62
CA PRO A 269 -7.32 10.08 26.78
C PRO A 269 -6.50 11.31 26.41
N GLN A 270 -6.32 12.21 27.36
CA GLN A 270 -5.49 13.39 27.14
C GLN A 270 -4.02 13.00 26.97
N SER A 271 -3.42 13.51 25.92
CA SER A 271 -2.02 13.26 25.59
C SER A 271 -1.09 14.13 26.44
N GLU A 272 -0.14 13.48 27.15
CA GLU A 272 0.92 14.20 27.87
C GLU A 272 1.71 15.12 26.94
N PHE A 273 1.97 14.68 25.70
CA PHE A 273 2.60 15.49 24.67
C PHE A 273 1.84 16.80 24.43
N LEU A 274 0.52 16.75 24.26
CA LEU A 274 -0.28 17.95 24.00
C LEU A 274 -0.35 18.90 25.22
N ILE A 275 -0.36 18.35 26.43
CA ILE A 275 -0.31 19.14 27.66
C ILE A 275 1.03 19.89 27.72
N GLU A 276 2.15 19.21 27.50
CA GLU A 276 3.48 19.79 27.46
C GLU A 276 3.61 20.84 26.35
N GLN A 277 3.15 20.52 25.13
CA GLN A 277 3.21 21.47 24.02
C GLN A 277 2.36 22.72 24.29
N LYS A 278 1.19 22.60 24.92
CA LYS A 278 0.39 23.74 25.32
C LYS A 278 1.17 24.66 26.26
N GLU A 279 1.83 24.12 27.28
CA GLU A 279 2.65 24.89 28.20
C GLU A 279 3.82 25.61 27.48
N ILE A 280 4.48 24.91 26.54
CA ILE A 280 5.58 25.45 25.74
C ILE A 280 5.10 26.61 24.85
N TYR A 281 4.01 26.42 24.12
CA TYR A 281 3.51 27.42 23.16
C TYR A 281 2.75 28.59 23.81
N GLN A 282 2.39 28.49 25.10
CA GLN A 282 1.84 29.59 25.88
C GLN A 282 2.90 30.54 26.50
N ARG A 283 4.18 30.14 26.47
CA ARG A 283 5.26 30.96 27.04
C ARG A 283 5.38 32.30 26.30
N GLN A 284 5.35 33.39 27.07
CA GLN A 284 5.56 34.73 26.55
C GLN A 284 7.05 35.07 26.56
N SER A 285 7.46 35.88 25.59
CA SER A 285 8.82 36.42 25.55
C SER A 285 9.06 37.36 26.76
N ASP A 286 10.29 37.40 27.24
CA ASP A 286 10.67 38.18 28.43
C ASP A 286 10.40 39.69 28.27
N ASP A 287 10.38 40.19 27.04
CA ASP A 287 10.08 41.58 26.68
C ASP A 287 8.59 41.89 26.53
N GLY A 288 7.72 40.88 26.66
CA GLY A 288 6.28 41.01 26.49
C GLY A 288 5.82 41.29 25.05
N SER A 289 6.71 41.14 24.06
CA SER A 289 6.40 41.44 22.66
C SER A 289 5.55 40.35 21.96
N GLY A 290 5.38 39.19 22.60
CA GLY A 290 4.61 38.07 22.04
C GLY A 290 4.94 36.72 22.68
N PHE A 291 4.74 35.64 21.92
CA PHE A 291 5.07 34.30 22.37
C PHE A 291 6.49 33.91 21.93
N VAL A 292 7.15 33.06 22.73
CA VAL A 292 8.48 32.52 22.41
C VAL A 292 8.44 31.60 21.18
N CYS A 293 7.41 30.76 21.12
CA CYS A 293 7.26 29.77 20.04
C CYS A 293 6.51 30.38 18.86
N VAL A 294 7.22 31.14 18.06
CA VAL A 294 6.76 31.71 16.79
C VAL A 294 7.77 31.38 15.70
N ARG A 295 7.27 31.12 14.52
CA ARG A 295 8.07 30.84 13.32
C ARG A 295 8.79 32.11 12.85
N ASP A 296 10.09 31.96 12.57
CA ASP A 296 10.88 33.07 12.01
C ASP A 296 10.67 33.22 10.48
N ASP A 297 11.30 34.24 9.88
CA ASP A 297 11.24 34.53 8.46
C ASP A 297 11.83 33.40 7.57
N PHE A 298 12.59 32.47 8.13
CA PHE A 298 13.18 31.31 7.46
C PHE A 298 12.38 30.02 7.68
N GLY A 299 11.28 30.10 8.38
CA GLY A 299 10.44 28.94 8.68
C GLY A 299 10.93 28.07 9.82
N GLN A 300 11.86 28.58 10.63
CA GLN A 300 12.41 27.87 11.77
C GLN A 300 11.71 28.26 13.07
N TYR A 301 11.76 27.35 14.01
CA TYR A 301 11.30 27.58 15.39
C TYR A 301 12.50 27.55 16.33
N PRO A 302 12.46 28.27 17.47
CA PRO A 302 13.43 28.09 18.54
C PRO A 302 13.57 26.64 18.93
N ALA A 303 14.78 26.21 19.27
CA ALA A 303 15.07 24.79 19.57
C ALA A 303 14.19 24.23 20.71
N GLU A 304 13.83 25.07 21.67
CA GLU A 304 12.95 24.73 22.80
C GLU A 304 11.47 24.54 22.41
N CYS A 305 11.08 24.97 21.20
CA CYS A 305 9.74 24.81 20.65
C CYS A 305 9.64 23.63 19.69
N GLN A 306 10.76 22.99 19.37
CA GLN A 306 10.79 21.83 18.49
C GLN A 306 10.65 20.56 19.31
N SER A 307 9.83 19.62 18.83
CA SER A 307 9.77 18.28 19.40
C SER A 307 11.14 17.62 19.26
N GLN A 308 11.74 17.20 20.37
CA GLN A 308 13.08 16.59 20.38
C GLN A 308 13.12 15.12 19.92
N GLN A 309 11.97 14.51 19.67
CA GLN A 309 11.85 13.09 19.36
C GLN A 309 11.64 12.83 17.87
N ILE A 310 12.56 13.26 17.02
CA ILE A 310 12.55 12.84 15.63
C ILE A 310 13.03 11.39 15.58
N VAL A 311 12.19 10.50 15.09
CA VAL A 311 12.57 9.10 14.91
C VAL A 311 13.57 9.01 13.75
N ASN A 312 14.81 8.66 14.09
CA ASN A 312 15.82 8.38 13.07
C ASN A 312 15.47 7.06 12.37
N THR A 313 14.99 7.16 11.15
CA THR A 313 14.64 6.04 10.26
C THR A 313 15.67 5.86 9.13
N LYS A 314 16.84 6.54 9.21
CA LYS A 314 17.86 6.40 8.16
C LYS A 314 18.37 4.97 8.12
N ILE A 315 18.09 4.33 7.01
CA ILE A 315 18.61 3.01 6.66
C ILE A 315 20.01 3.22 6.07
N ALA A 316 20.97 2.41 6.50
CA ALA A 316 22.32 2.44 5.91
C ALA A 316 22.23 2.06 4.41
N ILE A 317 22.76 2.92 3.57
CA ILE A 317 22.91 2.68 2.13
C ILE A 317 24.39 2.47 1.80
N ASP A 318 24.66 1.48 0.93
CA ASP A 318 25.99 1.28 0.37
C ASP A 318 26.36 2.45 -0.54
N GLU A 319 27.67 2.69 -0.74
CA GLU A 319 28.15 3.71 -1.67
C GLU A 319 27.65 3.44 -3.09
N LYS A 320 27.14 4.50 -3.75
CA LYS A 320 26.65 4.41 -5.12
C LYS A 320 27.82 4.44 -6.11
N PRO A 321 27.89 3.52 -7.07
CA PRO A 321 28.84 3.61 -8.17
C PRO A 321 28.65 4.88 -9.02
N THR A 322 29.72 5.46 -9.55
CA THR A 322 29.70 6.71 -10.33
C THR A 322 28.73 6.67 -11.53
N TYR A 323 28.61 5.51 -12.17
CA TYR A 323 27.67 5.35 -13.30
C TYR A 323 26.21 5.47 -12.88
N VAL A 324 25.86 5.10 -11.65
CA VAL A 324 24.49 5.27 -11.11
C VAL A 324 24.20 6.74 -10.89
N ILE A 325 25.12 7.46 -10.28
CA ILE A 325 25.01 8.92 -10.09
C ILE A 325 24.82 9.64 -11.44
N TYR A 326 25.56 9.19 -12.47
CA TYR A 326 25.38 9.72 -13.82
C TYR A 326 23.96 9.43 -14.37
N LEU A 327 23.45 8.21 -14.19
CA LEU A 327 22.08 7.85 -14.63
C LEU A 327 21.01 8.61 -13.83
N GLU A 328 21.20 8.79 -12.54
CA GLU A 328 20.30 9.61 -11.72
C GLU A 328 20.20 11.03 -12.25
N ASN A 329 21.35 11.65 -12.52
CA ASN A 329 21.39 13.01 -13.06
C ASN A 329 20.86 13.10 -14.51
N ALA A 330 21.09 12.07 -15.34
CA ALA A 330 20.65 12.07 -16.73
C ALA A 330 19.14 11.86 -16.89
N PHE A 331 18.53 11.05 -16.04
CA PHE A 331 17.11 10.66 -16.16
C PHE A 331 16.21 11.23 -15.06
N GLY A 332 16.75 11.94 -14.08
CA GLY A 332 16.00 12.45 -12.93
C GLY A 332 15.40 11.34 -12.05
N LEU A 333 16.01 10.15 -12.06
CA LEU A 333 15.56 8.99 -11.30
C LEU A 333 16.44 8.82 -10.06
N ASP A 334 15.87 8.48 -8.92
CA ASP A 334 16.61 8.19 -7.69
C ASP A 334 16.67 6.68 -7.44
N PHE A 335 17.87 6.11 -7.54
CA PHE A 335 18.16 4.70 -7.30
C PHE A 335 18.64 4.40 -5.88
N SER A 336 18.68 5.41 -4.98
CA SER A 336 19.15 5.25 -3.59
C SER A 336 18.56 4.05 -2.86
N PRO A 337 17.25 3.74 -2.96
CA PRO A 337 16.66 2.60 -2.27
C PRO A 337 17.34 1.27 -2.59
N PHE A 338 17.80 1.09 -3.84
CA PHE A 338 18.42 -0.17 -4.28
C PHE A 338 19.83 -0.42 -3.72
N PHE A 339 20.41 0.58 -3.06
CA PHE A 339 21.70 0.45 -2.34
C PHE A 339 21.52 0.05 -0.88
N SER A 340 20.28 -0.11 -0.41
CA SER A 340 19.96 -0.80 0.84
C SER A 340 19.92 -2.32 0.62
N ASN A 341 20.58 -3.07 1.49
CA ASN A 341 20.55 -4.54 1.49
C ASN A 341 19.13 -5.07 1.68
N TYR A 342 18.35 -4.41 2.53
CA TYR A 342 16.96 -4.76 2.76
C TYR A 342 16.11 -4.62 1.47
N VAL A 343 16.19 -3.49 0.79
CA VAL A 343 15.42 -3.23 -0.44
C VAL A 343 15.81 -4.22 -1.54
N ARG A 344 17.11 -4.47 -1.75
CA ARG A 344 17.57 -5.45 -2.74
C ARG A 344 16.99 -6.84 -2.49
N ALA A 345 17.10 -7.30 -1.25
CA ALA A 345 16.55 -8.61 -0.85
C ALA A 345 15.02 -8.67 -1.04
N ALA A 346 14.30 -7.60 -0.67
CA ALA A 346 12.86 -7.50 -0.85
C ALA A 346 12.45 -7.53 -2.33
N VAL A 347 13.14 -6.80 -3.21
CA VAL A 347 12.86 -6.77 -4.66
C VAL A 347 13.12 -8.13 -5.30
N ILE A 348 14.26 -8.77 -5.01
CA ILE A 348 14.58 -10.12 -5.52
C ILE A 348 13.51 -11.12 -5.05
N LYS A 349 13.13 -11.08 -3.78
CA LYS A 349 12.05 -11.92 -3.23
C LYS A 349 10.72 -11.64 -3.94
N GLY A 350 10.37 -10.37 -4.14
CA GLY A 350 9.14 -9.95 -4.83
C GLY A 350 9.06 -10.49 -6.25
N ILE A 351 10.14 -10.36 -7.04
CA ILE A 351 10.24 -10.93 -8.40
C ILE A 351 10.02 -12.45 -8.36
N TRP A 352 10.70 -13.14 -7.45
CA TRP A 352 10.61 -14.60 -7.32
C TRP A 352 9.20 -15.06 -6.91
N VAL A 353 8.56 -14.37 -5.96
CA VAL A 353 7.19 -14.67 -5.53
C VAL A 353 6.20 -14.43 -6.67
N THR A 354 6.34 -13.32 -7.43
CA THR A 354 5.50 -13.05 -8.61
C THR A 354 5.62 -14.17 -9.65
N PHE A 355 6.86 -14.63 -9.90
CA PHE A 355 7.12 -15.73 -10.83
C PHE A 355 6.47 -17.03 -10.35
N LEU A 356 6.72 -17.46 -9.11
CA LEU A 356 6.14 -18.66 -8.53
C LEU A 356 4.60 -18.61 -8.52
N LEU A 357 4.04 -17.48 -8.07
CA LEU A 357 2.59 -17.29 -8.05
C LEU A 357 1.97 -17.45 -9.44
N SER A 358 2.58 -16.85 -10.46
CA SER A 358 2.13 -16.99 -11.85
C SER A 358 2.21 -18.44 -12.34
N MET A 359 3.36 -19.07 -12.14
CA MET A 359 3.59 -20.44 -12.66
C MET A 359 2.67 -21.46 -11.98
N LEU A 360 2.58 -21.41 -10.63
CA LEU A 360 1.71 -22.33 -9.89
C LEU A 360 0.23 -22.11 -10.24
N SER A 361 -0.19 -20.87 -10.41
CA SER A 361 -1.57 -20.55 -10.81
C SER A 361 -1.88 -20.98 -12.23
N ILE A 362 -0.92 -20.88 -13.17
CA ILE A 362 -1.08 -21.38 -14.54
C ILE A 362 -1.24 -22.91 -14.52
N VAL A 363 -0.36 -23.64 -13.84
CA VAL A 363 -0.44 -25.10 -13.72
C VAL A 363 -1.77 -25.50 -13.07
N GLY A 364 -2.13 -24.86 -11.97
CA GLY A 364 -3.40 -25.09 -11.28
C GLY A 364 -4.61 -24.80 -12.18
N SER A 365 -4.57 -23.74 -12.99
CA SER A 365 -5.67 -23.39 -13.91
C SER A 365 -5.89 -24.45 -15.00
N LEU A 366 -4.81 -25.00 -15.54
CA LEU A 366 -4.90 -26.10 -16.49
C LEU A 366 -5.50 -27.34 -15.83
N PHE A 367 -5.09 -27.65 -14.59
CA PHE A 367 -5.65 -28.77 -13.83
C PHE A 367 -7.15 -28.59 -13.58
N PHE A 368 -7.57 -27.44 -13.05
CA PHE A 368 -8.99 -27.18 -12.79
C PHE A 368 -9.82 -27.08 -14.07
N SER A 369 -9.26 -26.57 -15.17
CA SER A 369 -9.96 -26.57 -16.46
C SER A 369 -10.33 -27.97 -16.94
N VAL A 370 -9.42 -28.94 -16.80
CA VAL A 370 -9.69 -30.33 -17.12
C VAL A 370 -10.81 -30.91 -16.25
N ILE A 371 -10.80 -30.60 -14.95
CA ILE A 371 -11.87 -31.00 -14.01
C ILE A 371 -13.22 -30.45 -14.47
N PHE A 372 -13.30 -29.11 -14.71
CA PHE A 372 -14.53 -28.45 -15.13
C PHE A 372 -15.06 -29.01 -16.47
N ILE A 373 -14.16 -29.25 -17.46
CA ILE A 373 -14.54 -29.85 -18.76
C ILE A 373 -15.11 -31.24 -18.55
N LYS A 374 -14.40 -32.10 -17.80
CA LYS A 374 -14.84 -33.50 -17.59
C LYS A 374 -16.15 -33.56 -16.80
N LEU A 375 -16.30 -32.77 -15.73
CA LEU A 375 -17.53 -32.73 -14.95
C LEU A 375 -18.71 -32.15 -15.75
N GLY A 376 -18.47 -31.13 -16.55
CA GLY A 376 -19.50 -30.55 -17.42
C GLY A 376 -19.95 -31.42 -18.58
N ALA A 377 -19.10 -32.41 -18.98
CA ALA A 377 -19.43 -33.40 -20.02
C ALA A 377 -20.10 -34.66 -19.48
N GLN A 378 -20.27 -34.82 -18.17
CA GLN A 378 -20.91 -35.99 -17.58
C GLN A 378 -22.38 -36.14 -18.02
N LYS A 379 -22.84 -37.38 -18.13
CA LYS A 379 -24.24 -37.73 -18.43
C LYS A 379 -25.18 -37.36 -17.27
N SER A 380 -24.68 -37.33 -16.02
CA SER A 380 -25.41 -36.88 -14.83
C SER A 380 -25.78 -35.41 -14.93
N GLY A 381 -27.07 -35.09 -14.93
CA GLY A 381 -27.57 -33.73 -14.95
C GLY A 381 -27.09 -32.88 -13.75
N MET A 382 -26.98 -33.50 -12.58
CA MET A 382 -26.55 -32.85 -11.34
C MET A 382 -25.07 -32.42 -11.40
N LEU A 383 -24.14 -33.31 -11.85
CA LEU A 383 -22.73 -33.00 -11.97
C LEU A 383 -22.46 -31.94 -13.04
N ARG A 384 -23.17 -32.04 -14.16
CA ARG A 384 -23.11 -31.04 -15.23
C ARG A 384 -23.60 -29.68 -14.74
N PHE A 385 -24.72 -29.62 -14.06
CA PHE A 385 -25.26 -28.38 -13.46
C PHE A 385 -24.29 -27.78 -12.44
N ALA A 386 -23.75 -28.60 -11.53
CA ALA A 386 -22.79 -28.14 -10.54
C ALA A 386 -21.52 -27.55 -11.19
N SER A 387 -20.96 -28.23 -12.21
CA SER A 387 -19.80 -27.72 -12.94
C SER A 387 -20.10 -26.40 -13.66
N GLN A 388 -21.24 -26.29 -14.34
CA GLN A 388 -21.63 -25.06 -15.04
C GLN A 388 -21.85 -23.90 -14.09
N THR A 389 -22.48 -24.16 -12.94
CA THR A 389 -22.68 -23.15 -11.87
C THR A 389 -21.35 -22.68 -11.28
N LEU A 390 -20.43 -23.59 -10.95
CA LEU A 390 -19.10 -23.23 -10.46
C LEU A 390 -18.33 -22.40 -11.47
N VAL A 391 -18.32 -22.81 -12.73
CA VAL A 391 -17.68 -22.06 -13.83
C VAL A 391 -18.30 -20.66 -13.95
N ALA A 392 -19.62 -20.54 -13.88
CA ALA A 392 -20.31 -19.27 -13.94
C ALA A 392 -19.92 -18.36 -12.75
N VAL A 393 -19.94 -18.89 -11.53
CA VAL A 393 -19.57 -18.15 -10.31
C VAL A 393 -18.13 -17.64 -10.38
N PHE A 394 -17.17 -18.52 -10.66
CA PHE A 394 -15.77 -18.10 -10.71
C PHE A 394 -15.46 -17.12 -11.85
N ARG A 395 -16.12 -17.24 -13.01
CA ARG A 395 -15.94 -16.30 -14.13
C ARG A 395 -16.58 -14.94 -13.91
N SER A 396 -17.73 -14.88 -13.26
CA SER A 396 -18.48 -13.63 -13.06
C SER A 396 -18.03 -12.84 -11.83
N THR A 397 -17.37 -13.51 -10.88
CA THR A 397 -16.90 -12.86 -9.66
C THR A 397 -15.52 -12.24 -9.87
N PRO A 398 -15.31 -10.95 -9.58
CA PRO A 398 -13.99 -10.33 -9.64
C PRO A 398 -12.95 -11.08 -8.79
N PRO A 399 -11.73 -11.32 -9.30
CA PRO A 399 -10.72 -12.08 -8.57
C PRO A 399 -10.38 -11.52 -7.19
N LEU A 400 -10.41 -10.20 -7.02
CA LEU A 400 -10.17 -9.54 -5.75
C LEU A 400 -11.19 -9.95 -4.68
N ILE A 401 -12.46 -10.01 -5.03
CA ILE A 401 -13.53 -10.43 -4.11
C ILE A 401 -13.33 -11.89 -3.71
N LEU A 402 -12.96 -12.75 -4.66
CA LEU A 402 -12.66 -14.16 -4.36
C LEU A 402 -11.47 -14.29 -3.40
N LEU A 403 -10.43 -13.48 -3.58
CA LEU A 403 -9.28 -13.44 -2.66
C LEU A 403 -9.73 -13.09 -1.23
N TYR A 404 -10.53 -12.05 -1.05
CA TYR A 404 -11.04 -11.66 0.27
C TYR A 404 -11.93 -12.74 0.90
N ILE A 405 -12.85 -13.33 0.13
CA ILE A 405 -13.74 -14.41 0.64
C ILE A 405 -12.91 -15.62 1.08
N VAL A 406 -11.95 -16.05 0.27
CA VAL A 406 -11.16 -17.24 0.57
C VAL A 406 -10.18 -16.96 1.71
N PHE A 407 -9.46 -15.85 1.67
CA PHE A 407 -8.40 -15.58 2.63
C PHE A 407 -8.94 -15.10 3.99
N PHE A 408 -9.74 -14.03 4.01
CA PHE A 408 -10.29 -13.48 5.25
C PHE A 408 -11.58 -14.20 5.71
N GLY A 409 -12.40 -14.69 4.78
CA GLY A 409 -13.64 -15.41 5.15
C GLY A 409 -13.33 -16.85 5.55
N PHE A 410 -12.99 -17.69 4.56
CA PHE A 410 -12.74 -19.11 4.81
C PHE A 410 -11.49 -19.33 5.70
N GLY A 411 -10.41 -18.57 5.48
CA GLY A 411 -9.20 -18.64 6.28
C GLY A 411 -9.43 -18.34 7.75
N ALA A 412 -10.24 -17.31 8.07
CA ALA A 412 -10.59 -17.00 9.45
C ALA A 412 -11.39 -18.12 10.12
N VAL A 413 -12.36 -18.71 9.43
CA VAL A 413 -13.13 -19.87 9.94
C VAL A 413 -12.22 -21.07 10.21
N MET A 414 -11.29 -21.37 9.29
CA MET A 414 -10.32 -22.46 9.46
C MET A 414 -9.43 -22.23 10.69
N TYR A 415 -8.97 -21.00 10.88
CA TYR A 415 -8.15 -20.68 12.03
C TYR A 415 -8.92 -20.75 13.35
N GLN A 416 -10.10 -20.15 13.42
CA GLN A 416 -10.93 -20.16 14.64
C GLN A 416 -11.36 -21.57 15.06
N ARG A 417 -11.66 -22.44 14.09
CA ARG A 417 -12.22 -23.76 14.36
C ARG A 417 -11.17 -24.86 14.51
N TYR A 418 -10.05 -24.73 13.79
CA TYR A 418 -9.04 -25.80 13.71
C TYR A 418 -7.62 -25.32 14.05
N GLY A 419 -7.41 -24.02 14.31
CA GLY A 419 -6.08 -23.43 14.55
C GLY A 419 -5.18 -23.40 13.30
N LEU A 420 -5.75 -23.62 12.10
CA LEU A 420 -5.00 -23.69 10.84
C LEU A 420 -5.03 -22.35 10.10
N SER A 421 -3.90 -21.64 10.04
CA SER A 421 -3.76 -20.44 9.23
C SER A 421 -3.60 -20.78 7.74
N LEU A 422 -4.37 -20.12 6.87
CA LEU A 422 -4.26 -20.25 5.43
C LEU A 422 -3.21 -19.28 4.90
N SER A 423 -2.09 -19.76 4.36
CA SER A 423 -1.06 -18.91 3.76
C SER A 423 -1.64 -18.05 2.62
N SER A 424 -1.28 -16.74 2.58
CA SER A 424 -1.73 -15.80 1.55
C SER A 424 -1.32 -16.25 0.14
N VAL A 425 -0.12 -16.82 -0.02
CA VAL A 425 0.34 -17.36 -1.31
C VAL A 425 -0.51 -18.54 -1.75
N VAL A 426 -0.84 -19.48 -0.83
CA VAL A 426 -1.70 -20.64 -1.13
C VAL A 426 -3.10 -20.20 -1.51
N ALA A 427 -3.68 -19.24 -0.78
CA ALA A 427 -4.98 -18.65 -1.09
C ALA A 427 -4.99 -18.01 -2.49
N ALA A 428 -3.97 -17.23 -2.83
CA ALA A 428 -3.84 -16.57 -4.13
C ALA A 428 -3.70 -17.59 -5.27
N VAL A 429 -2.82 -18.60 -5.12
CA VAL A 429 -2.67 -19.69 -6.12
C VAL A 429 -4.00 -20.41 -6.34
N LEU A 430 -4.71 -20.78 -5.28
CA LEU A 430 -5.99 -21.46 -5.37
C LEU A 430 -7.04 -20.62 -6.10
N VAL A 431 -7.20 -19.36 -5.72
CA VAL A 431 -8.18 -18.44 -6.31
C VAL A 431 -7.89 -18.19 -7.80
N PHE A 432 -6.64 -17.86 -8.14
CA PHE A 432 -6.27 -17.62 -9.55
C PHE A 432 -6.37 -18.88 -10.39
N SER A 433 -6.04 -20.04 -9.83
CA SER A 433 -6.19 -21.34 -10.49
C SER A 433 -7.65 -21.66 -10.81
N LEU A 434 -8.55 -21.46 -9.85
CA LEU A 434 -9.99 -21.69 -10.03
C LEU A 434 -10.60 -20.66 -11.00
N TYR A 435 -10.26 -19.38 -10.87
CA TYR A 435 -10.74 -18.30 -11.71
C TYR A 435 -10.38 -18.52 -13.19
N ALA A 436 -9.08 -18.72 -13.47
CA ALA A 436 -8.63 -18.92 -14.85
C ALA A 436 -8.98 -20.33 -15.37
N GLY A 437 -8.98 -21.34 -14.50
CA GLY A 437 -9.45 -22.69 -14.85
C GLY A 437 -10.91 -22.72 -15.28
N ALA A 438 -11.77 -21.92 -14.60
CA ALA A 438 -13.15 -21.71 -15.01
C ALA A 438 -13.24 -20.95 -16.35
N GLY A 439 -12.36 -19.95 -16.56
CA GLY A 439 -12.25 -19.24 -17.84
C GLY A 439 -11.92 -20.18 -19.01
N ILE A 440 -10.86 -20.98 -18.87
CA ILE A 440 -10.43 -21.98 -19.86
C ILE A 440 -11.52 -23.05 -20.04
N GLY A 441 -11.99 -23.65 -18.94
CA GLY A 441 -13.01 -24.69 -18.96
C GLY A 441 -14.30 -24.25 -19.63
N GLY A 442 -14.75 -23.02 -19.35
CA GLY A 442 -15.95 -22.44 -19.96
C GLY A 442 -15.86 -22.25 -21.48
N VAL A 443 -14.66 -21.97 -22.00
CA VAL A 443 -14.41 -21.85 -23.46
C VAL A 443 -14.27 -23.23 -24.13
N LEU A 444 -13.56 -24.15 -23.48
CA LEU A 444 -13.22 -25.46 -24.08
C LEU A 444 -14.33 -26.49 -23.95
N MET A 445 -15.19 -26.42 -22.93
CA MET A 445 -16.24 -27.41 -22.65
C MET A 445 -17.20 -27.63 -23.82
N PRO A 446 -17.75 -26.60 -24.52
CA PRO A 446 -18.65 -26.86 -25.66
C PRO A 446 -17.98 -27.65 -26.80
N SER A 447 -16.74 -27.28 -27.12
CA SER A 447 -15.95 -27.97 -28.16
C SER A 447 -15.62 -29.41 -27.77
N TYR A 448 -15.32 -29.66 -26.49
CA TYR A 448 -15.09 -31.01 -25.96
C TYR A 448 -16.34 -31.90 -26.06
N VAL A 449 -17.49 -31.38 -25.60
CA VAL A 449 -18.77 -32.13 -25.66
C VAL A 449 -19.13 -32.50 -27.10
N ARG A 450 -18.91 -31.55 -28.03
CA ARG A 450 -19.13 -31.79 -29.46
C ARG A 450 -18.23 -32.91 -30.00
N LEU A 451 -16.93 -32.85 -29.76
CA LEU A 451 -15.96 -33.86 -30.21
C LEU A 451 -16.23 -35.25 -29.62
N VAL A 452 -16.62 -35.34 -28.35
CA VAL A 452 -16.98 -36.62 -27.73
C VAL A 452 -18.19 -37.25 -28.42
N ARG A 453 -19.23 -36.45 -28.74
CA ARG A 453 -20.42 -36.93 -29.46
C ARG A 453 -20.09 -37.40 -30.89
N GLU A 454 -19.26 -36.64 -31.61
CA GLU A 454 -18.81 -36.99 -32.97
C GLU A 454 -18.03 -38.32 -32.96
N ASN A 455 -17.12 -38.54 -31.99
CA ASN A 455 -16.39 -39.76 -31.83
C ASN A 455 -17.28 -40.97 -31.46
N GLU A 456 -18.32 -40.76 -30.61
CA GLU A 456 -19.30 -41.80 -30.28
C GLU A 456 -20.13 -42.22 -31.52
N GLN A 457 -20.44 -41.28 -32.44
CA GLN A 457 -21.21 -41.54 -33.66
C GLN A 457 -20.38 -42.19 -34.78
N THR A 458 -19.11 -41.78 -34.92
CA THR A 458 -18.25 -42.24 -36.04
C THR A 458 -17.45 -43.48 -35.71
N GLY A 459 -17.35 -43.91 -34.45
CA GLY A 459 -16.55 -45.07 -34.00
C GLY A 459 -15.04 -44.89 -34.18
N VAL A 460 -14.56 -43.72 -34.58
CA VAL A 460 -13.15 -43.43 -34.86
C VAL A 460 -12.37 -43.34 -33.54
N LYS A 461 -11.46 -44.29 -33.30
CA LYS A 461 -10.46 -44.20 -32.23
C LYS A 461 -9.30 -43.32 -32.71
N GLY A 462 -9.41 -42.04 -32.49
CA GLY A 462 -8.34 -41.06 -32.74
C GLY A 462 -7.65 -40.58 -31.45
N SER A 463 -6.81 -39.55 -31.56
CA SER A 463 -6.19 -38.87 -30.43
C SER A 463 -7.23 -38.42 -29.36
N SER A 464 -6.79 -38.31 -28.09
CA SER A 464 -7.66 -37.90 -26.98
C SER A 464 -8.48 -36.66 -27.32
N PRO A 465 -9.84 -36.69 -27.20
CA PRO A 465 -10.68 -35.52 -27.45
C PRO A 465 -10.23 -34.28 -26.66
N LEU A 466 -9.68 -34.48 -25.46
CA LEU A 466 -9.16 -33.42 -24.62
C LEU A 466 -7.94 -32.76 -25.27
N ALA A 467 -6.96 -33.52 -25.78
CA ALA A 467 -5.78 -32.99 -26.45
C ALA A 467 -6.17 -32.13 -27.66
N ARG A 468 -7.07 -32.66 -28.52
CA ARG A 468 -7.58 -31.92 -29.70
C ARG A 468 -8.24 -30.59 -29.34
N VAL A 469 -9.03 -30.54 -28.27
CA VAL A 469 -9.71 -29.30 -27.85
C VAL A 469 -8.71 -28.28 -27.36
N PHE A 470 -7.68 -28.68 -26.63
CA PHE A 470 -6.61 -27.78 -26.21
C PHE A 470 -5.82 -27.24 -27.41
N GLU A 471 -5.46 -28.10 -28.39
CA GLU A 471 -4.78 -27.70 -29.63
C GLU A 471 -5.58 -26.68 -30.42
N THR A 472 -6.86 -26.97 -30.69
CA THR A 472 -7.73 -26.09 -31.50
C THR A 472 -8.08 -24.76 -30.85
N ASN A 473 -7.93 -24.63 -29.50
CA ASN A 473 -8.26 -23.43 -28.75
C ASN A 473 -7.06 -22.86 -28.00
N ILE A 474 -5.85 -23.12 -28.48
CA ILE A 474 -4.61 -22.79 -27.79
C ILE A 474 -4.48 -21.29 -27.49
N ASP A 475 -4.93 -20.42 -28.41
CA ASP A 475 -4.89 -18.98 -28.23
C ASP A 475 -5.77 -18.52 -27.05
N ALA A 476 -6.92 -19.17 -26.85
CA ALA A 476 -7.79 -18.89 -25.71
C ALA A 476 -7.15 -19.35 -24.38
N VAL A 477 -6.45 -20.49 -24.39
CA VAL A 477 -5.70 -20.97 -23.22
C VAL A 477 -4.58 -20.00 -22.87
N VAL A 478 -3.76 -19.63 -23.86
CA VAL A 478 -2.65 -18.68 -23.67
C VAL A 478 -3.17 -17.32 -23.18
N ALA A 479 -4.28 -16.83 -23.73
CA ALA A 479 -4.89 -15.56 -23.28
C ALA A 479 -5.30 -15.61 -21.80
N ASN A 480 -5.90 -16.71 -21.34
CA ASN A 480 -6.24 -16.89 -19.92
C ASN A 480 -5.00 -17.00 -19.03
N CYS A 481 -3.94 -17.69 -19.47
CA CYS A 481 -2.67 -17.75 -18.75
C CYS A 481 -2.01 -16.36 -18.62
N VAL A 482 -2.05 -15.55 -19.67
CA VAL A 482 -1.55 -14.15 -19.63
C VAL A 482 -2.39 -13.30 -18.66
N ASN A 483 -3.71 -13.53 -18.58
CA ASN A 483 -4.55 -12.83 -17.62
C ASN A 483 -4.20 -13.19 -16.16
N ILE A 484 -3.76 -14.42 -15.88
CA ILE A 484 -3.23 -14.77 -14.55
C ILE A 484 -2.04 -13.88 -14.20
N VAL A 485 -1.06 -13.76 -15.11
CA VAL A 485 0.14 -12.96 -14.89
C VAL A 485 -0.22 -11.51 -14.57
N LYS A 486 -1.20 -10.94 -15.27
CA LYS A 486 -1.70 -9.57 -14.98
C LYS A 486 -2.44 -9.48 -13.64
N ALA A 487 -3.12 -10.56 -13.25
CA ALA A 487 -3.90 -10.58 -12.00
C ALA A 487 -3.04 -10.81 -10.75
N THR A 488 -1.78 -11.25 -10.89
CA THR A 488 -0.92 -11.54 -9.71
C THR A 488 -0.73 -10.34 -8.79
N GLY A 489 -0.73 -9.13 -9.33
CA GLY A 489 -0.66 -7.90 -8.53
C GLY A 489 -1.85 -7.69 -7.59
N LEU A 490 -3.02 -8.31 -7.85
CA LEU A 490 -4.16 -8.25 -6.93
C LEU A 490 -3.90 -9.01 -5.62
N ALA A 491 -2.91 -9.91 -5.61
CA ALA A 491 -2.52 -10.66 -4.42
C ALA A 491 -1.89 -9.76 -3.34
N SER A 492 -1.46 -8.55 -3.69
CA SER A 492 -1.02 -7.52 -2.73
C SER A 492 -2.08 -7.24 -1.66
N ALA A 493 -3.36 -7.28 -2.03
CA ALA A 493 -4.48 -7.02 -1.13
C ALA A 493 -4.62 -8.02 0.04
N ILE A 494 -4.06 -9.22 -0.11
CA ILE A 494 -3.99 -10.24 0.96
C ILE A 494 -2.55 -10.45 1.46
N ALA A 495 -1.73 -9.42 1.40
CA ALA A 495 -0.36 -9.38 1.89
C ALA A 495 0.60 -10.39 1.25
N VAL A 496 0.36 -10.84 0.02
CA VAL A 496 1.36 -11.62 -0.71
C VAL A 496 2.56 -10.72 -1.02
N PRO A 497 3.79 -11.07 -0.61
CA PRO A 497 4.97 -10.23 -0.79
C PRO A 497 5.51 -10.35 -2.23
N GLU A 498 4.69 -9.98 -3.21
CA GLU A 498 5.01 -9.97 -4.63
C GLU A 498 5.60 -8.60 -5.07
N LEU A 499 5.93 -8.42 -6.32
CA LEU A 499 6.67 -7.26 -6.82
C LEU A 499 5.93 -5.92 -6.62
N ILE A 500 4.60 -5.87 -6.81
CA ILE A 500 3.81 -4.64 -6.59
C ILE A 500 3.80 -4.29 -5.10
N THR A 501 3.55 -5.28 -4.24
CA THR A 501 3.62 -5.13 -2.78
C THR A 501 4.95 -4.52 -2.35
N THR A 502 6.05 -5.06 -2.88
CA THR A 502 7.40 -4.60 -2.57
C THR A 502 7.63 -3.16 -3.06
N SER A 503 7.23 -2.86 -4.31
CA SER A 503 7.38 -1.52 -4.88
C SER A 503 6.59 -0.48 -4.09
N HIS A 504 5.36 -0.79 -3.69
CA HIS A 504 4.54 0.08 -2.84
C HIS A 504 5.17 0.32 -1.47
N SER A 505 5.81 -0.70 -0.87
CA SER A 505 6.52 -0.52 0.40
C SER A 505 7.71 0.42 0.24
N ILE A 506 8.49 0.27 -0.83
CA ILE A 506 9.63 1.15 -1.12
C ILE A 506 9.15 2.60 -1.34
N ILE A 507 8.08 2.81 -2.11
CA ILE A 507 7.49 4.14 -2.30
C ILE A 507 7.07 4.75 -0.97
N ALA A 508 6.44 3.96 -0.11
CA ALA A 508 5.96 4.44 1.18
C ALA A 508 7.09 4.80 2.16
N ASP A 509 8.19 4.06 2.12
CA ASP A 509 9.32 4.22 3.03
C ASP A 509 10.32 5.29 2.54
N TRP A 510 10.50 5.42 1.21
CA TRP A 510 11.51 6.27 0.58
C TRP A 510 10.95 7.46 -0.20
N GLY A 511 9.62 7.58 -0.38
CA GLY A 511 8.97 8.64 -1.14
C GLY A 511 9.31 8.67 -2.65
N ASN A 512 10.04 7.67 -3.15
CA ASN A 512 10.57 7.61 -4.51
C ASN A 512 9.54 7.04 -5.51
N SER A 513 8.35 7.68 -5.57
CA SER A 513 7.23 7.16 -6.36
C SER A 513 7.50 7.14 -7.86
N SER A 514 8.07 8.21 -8.41
CA SER A 514 8.32 8.32 -9.85
C SER A 514 9.27 7.24 -10.37
N THR A 515 10.44 7.08 -9.73
CA THR A 515 11.41 6.06 -10.09
C THR A 515 10.83 4.66 -9.94
N MET A 516 10.19 4.37 -8.80
CA MET A 516 9.64 3.04 -8.52
C MET A 516 8.49 2.67 -9.45
N MET A 517 7.59 3.60 -9.76
CA MET A 517 6.48 3.33 -10.69
C MET A 517 6.99 3.10 -12.12
N ASN A 518 7.99 3.86 -12.58
CA ASN A 518 8.61 3.64 -13.90
C ASN A 518 9.32 2.27 -13.97
N LEU A 519 10.10 1.93 -12.95
CA LEU A 519 10.78 0.64 -12.88
C LEU A 519 9.81 -0.53 -12.78
N LEU A 520 8.73 -0.36 -12.01
CA LEU A 520 7.66 -1.35 -11.90
C LEU A 520 6.98 -1.58 -13.25
N LEU A 521 6.62 -0.50 -13.96
CA LEU A 521 6.00 -0.58 -15.29
C LEU A 521 6.90 -1.33 -16.28
N ILE A 522 8.18 -0.95 -16.35
CA ILE A 522 9.17 -1.59 -17.22
C ILE A 522 9.37 -3.06 -16.80
N GLY A 523 9.55 -3.32 -15.52
CA GLY A 523 9.77 -4.65 -14.97
C GLY A 523 8.59 -5.59 -15.25
N TYR A 524 7.36 -5.15 -15.04
CA TYR A 524 6.16 -5.94 -15.37
C TYR A 524 6.00 -6.15 -16.87
N PHE A 525 6.27 -5.14 -17.69
CA PHE A 525 6.22 -5.27 -19.14
C PHE A 525 7.21 -6.35 -19.64
N ILE A 526 8.47 -6.30 -19.19
CA ILE A 526 9.49 -7.30 -19.50
C ILE A 526 9.06 -8.67 -18.99
N TYR A 527 8.57 -8.75 -17.77
CA TYR A 527 8.09 -9.98 -17.15
C TYR A 527 6.97 -10.64 -17.97
N VAL A 528 5.95 -9.86 -18.35
CA VAL A 528 4.85 -10.37 -19.20
C VAL A 528 5.37 -10.87 -20.55
N LEU A 529 6.29 -10.13 -21.19
CA LEU A 529 6.91 -10.57 -22.46
C LEU A 529 7.65 -11.89 -22.32
N ILE A 530 8.44 -12.06 -21.26
CA ILE A 530 9.17 -13.31 -20.97
C ILE A 530 8.17 -14.48 -20.81
N VAL A 531 7.16 -14.31 -19.95
CA VAL A 531 6.17 -15.35 -19.70
C VAL A 531 5.40 -15.73 -20.96
N VAL A 532 4.94 -14.74 -21.74
CA VAL A 532 4.24 -14.98 -23.01
C VAL A 532 5.14 -15.73 -24.01
N THR A 533 6.41 -15.36 -24.09
CA THR A 533 7.37 -16.03 -25.00
C THR A 533 7.60 -17.48 -24.58
N ILE A 534 7.78 -17.74 -23.28
CA ILE A 534 7.95 -19.10 -22.74
C ILE A 534 6.69 -19.93 -23.00
N LEU A 535 5.50 -19.39 -22.70
CA LEU A 535 4.24 -20.10 -22.93
C LEU A 535 4.04 -20.45 -24.40
N ARG A 536 4.25 -19.51 -25.31
CA ARG A 536 4.16 -19.77 -26.76
C ARG A 536 5.20 -20.78 -27.24
N GLY A 537 6.43 -20.67 -26.74
CA GLY A 537 7.49 -21.65 -27.04
C GLY A 537 7.14 -23.05 -26.59
N PHE A 538 6.63 -23.19 -25.36
CA PHE A 538 6.17 -24.48 -24.81
C PHE A 538 5.01 -25.08 -25.63
N VAL A 539 4.03 -24.27 -25.98
CA VAL A 539 2.89 -24.66 -26.79
C VAL A 539 3.34 -25.14 -28.16
N ASN A 540 4.24 -24.39 -28.84
CA ASN A 540 4.76 -24.80 -30.15
C ASN A 540 5.55 -26.13 -30.09
N LEU A 541 6.21 -26.40 -28.96
CA LEU A 541 6.95 -27.63 -28.74
C LEU A 541 6.00 -28.81 -28.54
N VAL A 542 4.94 -28.63 -27.75
CA VAL A 542 3.90 -29.66 -27.52
C VAL A 542 3.15 -29.97 -28.81
N VAL A 543 2.76 -28.96 -29.58
CA VAL A 543 2.05 -29.13 -30.87
C VAL A 543 2.94 -29.83 -31.94
N LYS A 544 4.27 -29.62 -31.92
CA LYS A 544 5.18 -30.32 -32.86
C LYS A 544 5.41 -31.81 -32.54
N HIS A 545 5.19 -32.22 -31.30
CA HIS A 545 5.42 -33.57 -30.84
C HIS A 545 4.13 -34.37 -30.61
N ALA A 546 2.94 -33.75 -30.75
CA ALA A 546 1.62 -34.37 -30.76
C ALA A 546 1.16 -34.67 -32.17
#